data_e6be6394d98af4d7f4eb91021886ae1d
#
_entry.id   e6be6394d98af4d7f4eb91021886ae1d
#
_cell.length_a   1.000
_cell.length_b   1.000
_cell.length_c   1.000
_cell.angle_alpha   90.00
_cell.angle_beta   90.00
_cell.angle_gamma   90.00
#
_symmetry.space_group_name_H-M   'P 1'
#
loop_
_entity.id
_entity.type
_entity.pdbx_description
1 polymer ?
#
loop_
_entity_poly.entity_id
_entity_poly.type
_entity_poly.pdbx_seq_one_letter_code
_entity_poly.pdbx_strand_id
1 'polypeptide(L)'
;MLWRTKQLEYTWLRTLMGRYVDFWQVTWDALDFALDTHGISDSQLRADLMQAYLGLSCYLEVPEVLNELKSKDIRCAILSNGSPDMLSAVVNHAGLEAYFDPVLSVDGIRIYKPDPRVYQQAVDALGVDASEIAFHSSNAWDAAGADAFGFRVIWVNRFDQKAGRLG
;
A
#
# COMPACT_ATOMS: atom_id res chain seq x y z
N MET A 1 1.55 3.47 -17.11
CA MET A 1 0.23 3.04 -16.58
C MET A 1 0.07 1.53 -16.56
N LEU A 2 0.46 0.77 -17.60
CA LEU A 2 0.31 -0.69 -17.69
C LEU A 2 0.93 -1.46 -16.51
N TRP A 3 2.16 -1.13 -16.10
CA TRP A 3 2.83 -1.75 -14.96
C TRP A 3 1.97 -1.72 -13.69
N ARG A 4 1.47 -0.54 -13.29
CA ARG A 4 0.62 -0.40 -12.10
C ARG A 4 -0.70 -1.17 -12.22
N THR A 5 -1.31 -1.19 -13.40
CA THR A 5 -2.54 -1.95 -13.65
C THR A 5 -2.30 -3.45 -13.45
N LYS A 6 -1.23 -3.99 -14.02
CA LYS A 6 -0.88 -5.41 -13.88
C LYS A 6 -0.47 -5.77 -12.45
N GLN A 7 0.22 -4.88 -11.75
CA GLN A 7 0.56 -5.09 -10.35
C GLN A 7 -0.70 -5.29 -9.49
N LEU A 8 -1.73 -4.43 -9.64
CA LEU A 8 -3.00 -4.58 -8.93
C LEU A 8 -3.77 -5.83 -9.36
N GLU A 9 -3.91 -6.06 -10.67
CA GLU A 9 -4.55 -7.25 -11.21
C GLU A 9 -3.94 -8.54 -10.64
N TYR A 10 -2.61 -8.62 -10.58
CA TYR A 10 -1.92 -9.79 -10.07
C TYR A 10 -2.11 -9.99 -8.57
N THR A 11 -2.18 -8.93 -7.76
CA THR A 11 -2.51 -9.07 -6.34
C THR A 11 -3.88 -9.69 -6.14
N TRP A 12 -4.89 -9.20 -6.87
CA TRP A 12 -6.27 -9.69 -6.75
C TRP A 12 -6.43 -11.12 -7.25
N LEU A 13 -5.90 -11.41 -8.44
CA LEU A 13 -6.01 -12.76 -9.02
C LEU A 13 -5.24 -13.80 -8.19
N ARG A 14 -4.03 -13.46 -7.69
CA ARG A 14 -3.26 -14.36 -6.84
C ARG A 14 -3.96 -14.62 -5.51
N THR A 15 -4.61 -13.62 -4.93
CA THR A 15 -5.46 -13.81 -3.74
C THR A 15 -6.61 -14.77 -4.03
N LEU A 16 -7.38 -14.55 -5.10
CA LEU A 16 -8.51 -15.40 -5.47
C LEU A 16 -8.10 -16.85 -5.79
N MET A 17 -6.92 -17.05 -6.37
CA MET A 17 -6.38 -18.38 -6.68
C MET A 17 -5.69 -19.06 -5.50
N GLY A 18 -5.49 -18.38 -4.37
CA GLY A 18 -4.69 -18.89 -3.25
C GLY A 18 -3.20 -19.08 -3.60
N ARG A 19 -2.66 -18.28 -4.53
CA ARG A 19 -1.27 -18.36 -5.03
C ARG A 19 -0.47 -17.12 -4.66
N TYR A 20 -0.37 -16.87 -3.38
CA TYR A 20 0.38 -15.74 -2.85
C TYR A 20 1.87 -15.85 -3.19
N VAL A 21 2.44 -14.75 -3.61
CA VAL A 21 3.88 -14.39 -3.55
C VAL A 21 3.97 -13.00 -2.93
N ASP A 22 5.13 -12.58 -2.46
CA ASP A 22 5.28 -11.24 -1.89
C ASP A 22 5.10 -10.11 -2.92
N PHE A 23 4.94 -8.88 -2.42
CA PHE A 23 4.64 -7.75 -3.29
C PHE A 23 5.83 -7.33 -4.17
N TRP A 24 7.06 -7.64 -3.76
CA TRP A 24 8.24 -7.43 -4.59
C TRP A 24 8.19 -8.29 -5.84
N GLN A 25 7.87 -9.57 -5.68
CA GLN A 25 7.71 -10.49 -6.82
C GLN A 25 6.53 -10.08 -7.72
N VAL A 26 5.40 -9.67 -7.14
CA VAL A 26 4.26 -9.15 -7.92
C VAL A 26 4.66 -7.91 -8.72
N THR A 27 5.42 -7.01 -8.10
CA THR A 27 5.89 -5.77 -8.75
C THR A 27 6.84 -6.10 -9.91
N TRP A 28 7.73 -7.06 -9.69
CA TRP A 28 8.65 -7.57 -10.71
C TRP A 28 7.91 -8.20 -11.89
N ASP A 29 7.01 -9.17 -11.63
CA ASP A 29 6.23 -9.87 -12.68
C ASP A 29 5.41 -8.88 -13.52
N ALA A 30 4.83 -7.87 -12.87
CA ALA A 30 4.06 -6.83 -13.55
C ALA A 30 4.94 -5.89 -14.39
N LEU A 31 6.17 -5.61 -13.92
CA LEU A 31 7.15 -4.82 -14.68
C LEU A 31 7.60 -5.59 -15.92
N ASP A 32 7.94 -6.88 -15.77
CA ASP A 32 8.32 -7.74 -16.89
C ASP A 32 7.25 -7.78 -17.96
N PHE A 33 6.00 -8.00 -17.56
CA PHE A 33 4.87 -7.96 -18.49
C PHE A 33 4.77 -6.61 -19.22
N ALA A 34 4.98 -5.50 -18.52
CA ALA A 34 4.92 -4.18 -19.14
C ALA A 34 6.06 -3.93 -20.12
N LEU A 35 7.30 -4.33 -19.77
CA LEU A 35 8.47 -4.20 -20.63
C LEU A 35 8.33 -5.07 -21.89
N ASP A 36 7.93 -6.33 -21.73
CA ASP A 36 7.70 -7.25 -22.85
C ASP A 36 6.62 -6.74 -23.81
N THR A 37 5.52 -6.19 -23.26
CA THR A 37 4.43 -5.60 -24.07
C THR A 37 4.93 -4.43 -24.93
N HIS A 38 5.92 -3.69 -24.47
CA HIS A 38 6.52 -2.56 -25.20
C HIS A 38 7.78 -2.94 -26.00
N GLY A 39 8.16 -4.21 -26.02
CA GLY A 39 9.35 -4.70 -26.72
C GLY A 39 10.67 -4.18 -26.14
N ILE A 40 10.70 -3.92 -24.83
CA ILE A 40 11.88 -3.38 -24.13
C ILE A 40 12.62 -4.54 -23.45
N SER A 41 13.88 -4.78 -23.85
CA SER A 41 14.75 -5.86 -23.33
C SER A 41 15.96 -5.28 -22.54
N ASP A 42 15.75 -4.21 -21.79
CA ASP A 42 16.80 -3.52 -21.04
C ASP A 42 16.81 -4.00 -19.58
N SER A 43 17.79 -4.82 -19.21
CA SER A 43 17.94 -5.36 -17.87
C SER A 43 18.37 -4.30 -16.84
N GLN A 44 19.12 -3.27 -17.26
CA GLN A 44 19.50 -2.19 -16.36
C GLN A 44 18.29 -1.32 -16.04
N LEU A 45 17.50 -0.93 -17.04
CA LEU A 45 16.28 -0.18 -16.82
C LEU A 45 15.32 -0.93 -15.88
N ARG A 46 15.18 -2.26 -16.05
CA ARG A 46 14.39 -3.10 -15.15
C ARG A 46 14.86 -2.98 -13.71
N ALA A 47 16.17 -3.15 -13.48
CA ALA A 47 16.75 -3.07 -12.15
C ALA A 47 16.54 -1.67 -11.52
N ASP A 48 16.77 -0.62 -12.29
CA ASP A 48 16.60 0.78 -11.83
C ASP A 48 15.15 1.09 -11.46
N LEU A 49 14.19 0.62 -12.25
CA LEU A 49 12.76 0.79 -11.97
C LEU A 49 12.31 0.05 -10.71
N MET A 50 12.80 -1.16 -10.49
CA MET A 50 12.56 -1.89 -9.24
C MET A 50 13.19 -1.19 -8.05
N GLN A 51 14.43 -0.74 -8.18
CA GLN A 51 15.13 -0.03 -7.11
C GLN A 51 14.43 1.29 -6.74
N ALA A 52 13.83 1.98 -7.70
CA ALA A 52 13.05 3.20 -7.45
C ALA A 52 11.87 2.99 -6.49
N TYR A 53 11.32 1.78 -6.38
CA TYR A 53 10.28 1.46 -5.40
C TYR A 53 10.78 1.51 -3.95
N LEU A 54 12.07 1.37 -3.72
CA LEU A 54 12.66 1.41 -2.37
C LEU A 54 13.07 2.83 -1.95
N GLY A 55 13.15 3.75 -2.90
CA GLY A 55 13.59 5.14 -2.70
C GLY A 55 12.47 6.17 -2.87
N LEU A 56 11.23 5.84 -2.55
CA LEU A 56 10.09 6.77 -2.69
C LEU A 56 10.13 7.86 -1.63
N SER A 57 10.04 9.12 -2.05
CA SER A 57 9.90 10.26 -1.15
C SER A 57 8.44 10.46 -0.74
N CYS A 58 8.22 10.97 0.47
CA CYS A 58 6.90 11.42 0.89
C CYS A 58 6.56 12.81 0.30
N TYR A 59 5.29 13.19 0.34
CA TYR A 59 4.88 14.55 -0.01
C TYR A 59 5.40 15.55 1.04
N LEU A 60 5.62 16.80 0.62
CA LEU A 60 6.28 17.81 1.44
C LEU A 60 5.58 18.12 2.78
N GLU A 61 4.26 18.02 2.79
CA GLU A 61 3.45 18.28 4.00
C GLU A 61 3.42 17.11 4.99
N VAL A 62 3.81 15.89 4.59
CA VAL A 62 3.66 14.69 5.41
C VAL A 62 4.40 14.77 6.75
N PRO A 63 5.67 15.20 6.82
CA PRO A 63 6.39 15.29 8.11
C PRO A 63 5.72 16.25 9.09
N GLU A 64 5.22 17.39 8.62
CA GLU A 64 4.55 18.39 9.45
C GLU A 64 3.24 17.82 10.02
N VAL A 65 2.41 17.22 9.17
CA VAL A 65 1.14 16.58 9.59
C VAL A 65 1.38 15.46 10.61
N LEU A 66 2.37 14.60 10.37
CA LEU A 66 2.71 13.51 11.30
C LEU A 66 3.22 14.04 12.64
N ASN A 67 4.01 15.12 12.65
CA ASN A 67 4.42 15.80 13.87
C ASN A 67 3.22 16.36 14.65
N GLU A 68 2.25 16.96 13.96
CA GLU A 68 1.03 17.45 14.60
C GLU A 68 0.21 16.33 15.22
N LEU A 69 0.00 15.21 14.49
CA LEU A 69 -0.71 14.05 15.01
C LEU A 69 -0.01 13.48 16.25
N LYS A 70 1.31 13.32 16.19
CA LYS A 70 2.12 12.83 17.31
C LYS A 70 2.02 13.77 18.55
N SER A 71 1.99 15.08 18.34
CA SER A 71 1.84 16.06 19.43
C SER A 71 0.48 16.01 20.13
N LYS A 72 -0.51 15.39 19.48
CA LYS A 72 -1.87 15.15 20.00
C LYS A 72 -2.07 13.72 20.50
N ASP A 73 -1.00 12.95 20.68
CA ASP A 73 -1.02 11.54 21.08
C ASP A 73 -1.86 10.64 20.15
N ILE A 74 -1.99 11.02 18.88
CA ILE A 74 -2.67 10.20 17.87
C ILE A 74 -1.68 9.20 17.31
N ARG A 75 -1.97 7.90 17.48
CA ARG A 75 -1.16 6.83 16.92
C ARG A 75 -1.34 6.76 15.41
N CYS A 76 -0.23 6.62 14.68
CA CYS A 76 -0.21 6.43 13.24
C CYS A 76 0.36 5.06 12.90
N ALA A 77 -0.28 4.34 11.99
CA ALA A 77 0.15 3.04 11.52
C ALA A 77 0.16 2.97 10.00
N ILE A 78 0.98 2.08 9.46
CA ILE A 78 0.93 1.72 8.04
C ILE A 78 0.27 0.35 7.91
N LEU A 79 -0.68 0.21 6.98
CA LEU A 79 -1.24 -1.06 6.53
C LEU A 79 -1.08 -1.15 5.01
N SER A 80 -0.23 -2.05 4.53
CA SER A 80 0.22 -2.06 3.13
C SER A 80 0.29 -3.45 2.52
N ASN A 81 0.12 -3.49 1.18
CA ASN A 81 0.44 -4.66 0.35
C ASN A 81 1.96 -4.89 0.19
N GLY A 82 2.79 -3.89 0.50
CA GLY A 82 4.26 -3.99 0.41
C GLY A 82 4.82 -5.08 1.32
N SER A 83 5.90 -5.74 0.89
CA SER A 83 6.64 -6.67 1.75
C SER A 83 7.32 -5.92 2.92
N PRO A 84 7.67 -6.59 4.02
CA PRO A 84 8.33 -5.96 5.16
C PRO A 84 9.59 -5.17 4.76
N ASP A 85 10.43 -5.75 3.90
CA ASP A 85 11.66 -5.10 3.44
C ASP A 85 11.38 -3.84 2.60
N MET A 86 10.37 -3.88 1.71
CA MET A 86 9.95 -2.71 0.95
C MET A 86 9.46 -1.59 1.85
N LEU A 87 8.64 -1.92 2.85
CA LEU A 87 8.10 -0.94 3.79
C LEU A 87 9.20 -0.32 4.65
N SER A 88 10.10 -1.16 5.18
CA SER A 88 11.26 -0.69 5.93
C SER A 88 12.12 0.27 5.09
N ALA A 89 12.44 -0.11 3.85
CA ALA A 89 13.26 0.71 2.96
C ALA A 89 12.61 2.07 2.69
N VAL A 90 11.32 2.10 2.34
CA VAL A 90 10.61 3.33 2.00
C VAL A 90 10.42 4.24 3.22
N VAL A 91 10.07 3.69 4.39
CA VAL A 91 9.88 4.46 5.62
C VAL A 91 11.21 5.08 6.07
N ASN A 92 12.31 4.29 6.02
CA ASN A 92 13.64 4.77 6.35
C ASN A 92 14.13 5.84 5.35
N HIS A 93 13.95 5.60 4.05
CA HIS A 93 14.34 6.57 3.02
C HIS A 93 13.61 7.91 3.18
N ALA A 94 12.34 7.87 3.59
CA ALA A 94 11.54 9.06 3.83
C ALA A 94 11.81 9.72 5.21
N GLY A 95 12.59 9.09 6.10
CA GLY A 95 12.87 9.58 7.45
C GLY A 95 11.63 9.59 8.36
N LEU A 96 10.74 8.61 8.19
CA LEU A 96 9.44 8.60 8.85
C LEU A 96 9.29 7.49 9.92
N GLU A 97 10.37 6.79 10.31
CA GLU A 97 10.34 5.66 11.23
C GLU A 97 9.75 6.01 12.60
N ALA A 98 10.01 7.22 13.06
CA ALA A 98 9.57 7.68 14.39
C ALA A 98 8.08 7.99 14.50
N TYR A 99 7.34 7.91 13.37
CA TYR A 99 5.93 8.29 13.32
C TYR A 99 4.97 7.11 13.24
N PHE A 100 5.44 5.95 12.79
CA PHE A 100 4.56 4.81 12.53
C PHE A 100 4.85 3.65 13.47
N ASP A 101 3.83 3.28 14.24
CA ASP A 101 3.82 2.10 15.09
C ASP A 101 2.36 1.58 15.24
N PRO A 102 2.05 0.43 14.64
CA PRO A 102 2.91 -0.49 13.86
C PRO A 102 3.01 -0.17 12.34
N VAL A 103 3.98 -0.82 11.68
CA VAL A 103 4.06 -0.93 10.21
C VAL A 103 3.63 -2.35 9.82
N LEU A 104 2.43 -2.48 9.25
CA LEU A 104 1.78 -3.76 8.96
C LEU A 104 1.87 -4.10 7.47
N SER A 105 2.43 -5.27 7.18
CA SER A 105 2.47 -5.88 5.86
C SER A 105 1.43 -7.00 5.75
N VAL A 106 0.83 -7.16 4.57
CA VAL A 106 -0.02 -8.32 4.26
C VAL A 106 0.75 -9.62 4.18
N ASP A 107 2.09 -9.57 4.17
CA ASP A 107 2.95 -10.74 4.00
C ASP A 107 2.73 -11.79 5.08
N GLY A 108 2.47 -11.36 6.32
CA GLY A 108 2.18 -12.25 7.45
C GLY A 108 0.93 -13.12 7.28
N ILE A 109 -0.09 -12.62 6.58
CA ILE A 109 -1.33 -13.36 6.31
C ILE A 109 -1.45 -13.90 4.89
N ARG A 110 -0.52 -13.53 4.00
CA ARG A 110 -0.40 -14.00 2.61
C ARG A 110 -1.66 -13.76 1.76
N ILE A 111 -2.31 -12.61 1.96
CA ILE A 111 -3.54 -12.21 1.29
C ILE A 111 -3.45 -10.71 1.02
N TYR A 112 -3.87 -10.26 -0.16
CA TYR A 112 -3.83 -8.85 -0.53
C TYR A 112 -5.15 -8.13 -0.24
N LYS A 113 -5.07 -6.80 -0.04
CA LYS A 113 -6.23 -5.92 -0.07
C LYS A 113 -7.01 -6.10 -1.39
N PRO A 114 -8.33 -6.00 -1.39
CA PRO A 114 -9.21 -5.54 -0.32
C PRO A 114 -9.82 -6.67 0.55
N ASP A 115 -9.15 -7.80 0.74
CA ASP A 115 -9.67 -8.86 1.63
C ASP A 115 -9.86 -8.32 3.06
N PRO A 116 -11.00 -8.54 3.72
CA PRO A 116 -11.28 -7.99 5.06
C PRO A 116 -10.28 -8.43 6.13
N ARG A 117 -9.66 -9.60 6.00
CA ARG A 117 -8.61 -10.08 6.91
C ARG A 117 -7.38 -9.15 6.95
N VAL A 118 -7.13 -8.41 5.86
CA VAL A 118 -6.05 -7.42 5.83
C VAL A 118 -6.36 -6.25 6.76
N TYR A 119 -7.59 -5.73 6.70
CA TYR A 119 -8.01 -4.62 7.57
C TYR A 119 -8.11 -5.04 9.03
N GLN A 120 -8.48 -6.30 9.30
CA GLN A 120 -8.50 -6.86 10.66
C GLN A 120 -7.13 -6.79 11.33
N GLN A 121 -6.02 -6.92 10.60
CA GLN A 121 -4.68 -6.77 11.19
C GLN A 121 -4.49 -5.41 11.89
N ALA A 122 -5.07 -4.33 11.35
CA ALA A 122 -4.95 -3.02 11.98
C ALA A 122 -5.75 -2.94 13.29
N VAL A 123 -6.96 -3.51 13.32
CA VAL A 123 -7.80 -3.62 14.53
C VAL A 123 -7.05 -4.38 15.62
N ASP A 124 -6.52 -5.56 15.28
CA ASP A 124 -5.82 -6.44 16.22
C ASP A 124 -4.54 -5.79 16.77
N ALA A 125 -3.76 -5.15 15.89
CA ALA A 125 -2.50 -4.53 16.26
C ALA A 125 -2.67 -3.23 17.06
N LEU A 126 -3.70 -2.44 16.75
CA LEU A 126 -3.98 -1.18 17.45
C LEU A 126 -4.82 -1.39 18.72
N GLY A 127 -5.54 -2.50 18.83
CA GLY A 127 -6.39 -2.83 19.97
C GLY A 127 -7.57 -1.87 20.12
N VAL A 128 -8.18 -1.44 19.01
CA VAL A 128 -9.32 -0.51 18.96
C VAL A 128 -10.39 -1.06 18.02
N ASP A 129 -11.62 -0.56 18.13
CA ASP A 129 -12.68 -0.95 17.20
C ASP A 129 -12.44 -0.37 15.79
N ALA A 130 -12.95 -1.05 14.77
CA ALA A 130 -12.82 -0.61 13.38
C ALA A 130 -13.31 0.84 13.17
N SER A 131 -14.42 1.22 13.81
CA SER A 131 -15.00 2.57 13.75
C SER A 131 -14.13 3.67 14.38
N GLU A 132 -13.11 3.31 15.15
CA GLU A 132 -12.16 4.26 15.75
C GLU A 132 -10.94 4.52 14.85
N ILE A 133 -10.76 3.74 13.78
CA ILE A 133 -9.65 3.89 12.84
C ILE A 133 -10.04 4.85 11.71
N ALA A 134 -9.28 5.94 11.58
CA ALA A 134 -9.35 6.81 10.40
C ALA A 134 -8.36 6.29 9.35
N PHE A 135 -8.90 5.71 8.28
CA PHE A 135 -8.10 5.09 7.21
C PHE A 135 -7.96 6.04 6.03
N HIS A 136 -6.71 6.32 5.64
CA HIS A 136 -6.38 7.17 4.51
C HIS A 136 -5.81 6.34 3.36
N SER A 137 -6.42 6.42 2.18
CA SER A 137 -5.89 5.78 0.98
C SER A 137 -6.04 6.68 -0.24
N SER A 138 -5.03 6.68 -1.10
CA SER A 138 -5.11 7.33 -2.43
C SER A 138 -5.77 6.43 -3.49
N ASN A 139 -5.99 5.15 -3.18
CA ASN A 139 -6.62 4.20 -4.09
C ASN A 139 -8.11 4.08 -3.74
N ALA A 140 -9.00 4.48 -4.65
CA ALA A 140 -10.44 4.41 -4.42
C ALA A 140 -10.95 2.99 -4.11
N TRP A 141 -10.36 1.97 -4.74
CA TRP A 141 -10.72 0.57 -4.47
C TRP A 141 -10.33 0.11 -3.05
N ASP A 142 -9.20 0.59 -2.52
CA ASP A 142 -8.76 0.29 -1.15
C ASP A 142 -9.60 1.07 -0.13
N ALA A 143 -9.95 2.31 -0.46
CA ALA A 143 -10.89 3.11 0.31
C ALA A 143 -12.25 2.41 0.43
N ALA A 144 -12.82 1.93 -0.70
CA ALA A 144 -14.08 1.17 -0.70
C ALA A 144 -13.99 -0.13 0.12
N GLY A 145 -12.87 -0.87 0.01
CA GLY A 145 -12.65 -2.08 0.80
C GLY A 145 -12.57 -1.82 2.31
N ALA A 146 -11.90 -0.74 2.70
CA ALA A 146 -11.77 -0.32 4.10
C ALA A 146 -13.11 0.19 4.68
N ASP A 147 -13.90 0.91 3.87
CA ASP A 147 -15.25 1.35 4.25
C ASP A 147 -16.19 0.15 4.45
N ALA A 148 -16.20 -0.79 3.52
CA ALA A 148 -16.96 -2.03 3.62
C ALA A 148 -16.57 -2.88 4.85
N PHE A 149 -15.33 -2.77 5.33
CA PHE A 149 -14.87 -3.41 6.57
C PHE A 149 -15.34 -2.67 7.84
N GLY A 150 -15.63 -1.37 7.76
CA GLY A 150 -16.14 -0.56 8.88
C GLY A 150 -15.19 0.52 9.40
N PHE A 151 -14.12 0.85 8.68
CA PHE A 151 -13.27 1.99 9.02
C PHE A 151 -13.94 3.34 8.68
N ARG A 152 -13.49 4.42 9.31
CA ARG A 152 -13.79 5.79 8.87
C ARG A 152 -12.78 6.17 7.77
N VAL A 153 -13.26 6.24 6.53
CA VAL A 153 -12.36 6.33 5.38
C VAL A 153 -12.24 7.75 4.85
N ILE A 154 -11.03 8.14 4.53
CA ILE A 154 -10.69 9.36 3.79
C ILE A 154 -9.99 8.96 2.49
N TRP A 155 -10.65 9.20 1.35
CA TRP A 155 -10.01 9.04 0.06
C TRP A 155 -9.16 10.27 -0.28
N VAL A 156 -7.82 10.10 -0.30
CA VAL A 156 -6.85 11.14 -0.63
C VAL A 156 -6.74 11.28 -2.15
N ASN A 157 -7.66 12.03 -2.74
CA ASN A 157 -7.76 12.19 -4.21
C ASN A 157 -6.95 13.39 -4.72
N ARG A 158 -5.61 13.27 -4.77
CA ARG A 158 -4.71 14.34 -5.20
C ARG A 158 -4.78 14.67 -6.70
N PHE A 159 -5.27 13.74 -7.51
CA PHE A 159 -5.21 13.83 -8.97
C PHE A 159 -6.59 13.98 -9.61
N ASP A 160 -7.58 14.39 -8.82
CA ASP A 160 -8.97 14.58 -9.28
C ASP A 160 -9.50 13.38 -10.09
N GLN A 161 -9.22 12.18 -9.61
CA GLN A 161 -9.68 10.94 -10.23
C GLN A 161 -11.18 10.77 -10.02
N LYS A 162 -11.86 10.18 -11.01
CA LYS A 162 -13.27 9.79 -10.81
C LYS A 162 -13.37 8.65 -9.81
N ALA A 163 -14.29 8.77 -8.87
CA ALA A 163 -14.58 7.69 -7.95
C ALA A 163 -15.04 6.42 -8.71
N GLY A 164 -14.59 5.26 -8.22
CA GLY A 164 -15.13 3.98 -8.67
C GLY A 164 -16.58 3.82 -8.26
N ARG A 165 -17.25 2.76 -8.75
CA ARG A 165 -18.62 2.42 -8.41
C ARG A 165 -18.62 1.07 -7.65
N LEU A 166 -18.02 1.06 -6.48
CA LEU A 166 -17.83 -0.15 -5.65
C LEU A 166 -18.72 -0.18 -4.40
N GLY A 167 -19.67 0.72 -4.28
CA GLY A 167 -20.52 0.91 -3.12
C GLY A 167 -20.39 2.29 -2.54
#